data_e3067a90b89d24952bcc936e24d3c1cd
#
_entry.id   e3067a90b89d24952bcc936e24d3c1cd
#
_cell.length_a   1.000
_cell.length_b   1.000
_cell.length_c   1.000
_cell.angle_alpha   90.00
_cell.angle_beta   90.00
_cell.angle_gamma   90.00
#
_symmetry.space_group_name_H-M   'P 1'
#
loop_
_entity.id
_entity.type
_entity.pdbx_description
1 polymer ?
#
loop_
_entity_poly.entity_id
_entity_poly.type
_entity_poly.pdbx_seq_one_letter_code
_entity_poly.pdbx_strand_id
1 'polypeptide(L)'
;MSRPKLTKLELQILEALWANGKASIREIQEAFPEPRPAYTTIQTTVYRLEGKRAVRRVRKIGNAHIFEPTVPRDVARHRFLDELLSFFGGRAQPMMAQLAEAGKLTLDDVRELEKTIEKLEQRKKERKEKSK
;
A
#
# COMPACT_ATOMS: atom_id res chain seq x y z
N MET A 1 -9.85 17.47 6.77
CA MET A 1 -10.39 16.54 5.77
C MET A 1 -9.66 15.21 5.78
N SER A 2 -10.41 14.15 5.88
CA SER A 2 -9.81 12.81 5.80
C SER A 2 -9.29 12.56 4.39
N ARG A 3 -8.13 11.93 4.29
CA ARG A 3 -7.59 11.52 2.99
C ARG A 3 -8.47 10.43 2.40
N PRO A 4 -8.66 10.40 1.06
CA PRO A 4 -9.43 9.33 0.45
C PRO A 4 -8.86 7.96 0.81
N LYS A 5 -9.75 7.04 1.14
CA LYS A 5 -9.34 5.65 1.44
C LYS A 5 -8.96 4.95 0.15
N LEU A 6 -7.99 4.05 0.25
CA LEU A 6 -7.57 3.22 -0.88
C LEU A 6 -8.19 1.82 -0.73
N THR A 7 -8.79 1.34 -1.81
CA THR A 7 -9.30 -0.03 -1.84
C THR A 7 -8.16 -1.01 -2.09
N LYS A 8 -8.44 -2.30 -1.89
CA LYS A 8 -7.47 -3.36 -2.16
C LYS A 8 -6.98 -3.31 -3.61
N LEU A 9 -7.90 -3.20 -4.57
CA LEU A 9 -7.55 -3.15 -5.99
C LEU A 9 -6.73 -1.90 -6.32
N GLU A 10 -7.10 -0.76 -5.74
CA GLU A 10 -6.34 0.47 -5.92
C GLU A 10 -4.90 0.32 -5.43
N LEU A 11 -4.72 -0.29 -4.26
CA LEU A 11 -3.37 -0.53 -3.73
C LEU A 11 -2.58 -1.49 -4.61
N GLN A 12 -3.23 -2.54 -5.13
CA GLN A 12 -2.58 -3.50 -6.03
C GLN A 12 -2.11 -2.81 -7.32
N ILE A 13 -2.91 -1.89 -7.85
CA ILE A 13 -2.54 -1.10 -9.03
C ILE A 13 -1.33 -0.21 -8.72
N LEU A 14 -1.36 0.46 -7.57
CA LEU A 14 -0.23 1.29 -7.13
C LEU A 14 1.03 0.45 -6.95
N GLU A 15 0.92 -0.77 -6.41
CA GLU A 15 2.06 -1.67 -6.26
C GLU A 15 2.69 -1.98 -7.63
N ALA A 16 1.87 -2.23 -8.65
CA ALA A 16 2.35 -2.45 -10.02
C ALA A 16 3.07 -1.21 -10.56
N LEU A 17 2.54 -0.03 -10.28
CA LEU A 17 3.15 1.23 -10.72
C LEU A 17 4.48 1.50 -10.01
N TRP A 18 4.55 1.24 -8.71
CA TRP A 18 5.81 1.42 -7.98
C TRP A 18 6.88 0.45 -8.48
N ALA A 19 6.49 -0.78 -8.82
CA ALA A 19 7.43 -1.77 -9.35
C ALA A 19 7.99 -1.36 -10.73
N ASN A 20 7.16 -0.75 -11.58
CA ASN A 20 7.53 -0.40 -12.95
C ASN A 20 7.91 1.08 -13.12
N GLY A 21 7.61 1.91 -12.15
CA GLY A 21 7.83 3.36 -12.22
C GLY A 21 6.70 4.11 -12.91
N LYS A 22 6.32 3.68 -14.11
CA LYS A 22 5.19 4.19 -14.85
C LYS A 22 4.71 3.12 -15.82
N ALA A 23 3.43 3.15 -16.15
CA ALA A 23 2.84 2.10 -16.99
C ALA A 23 1.54 2.54 -17.63
N SER A 24 1.20 1.90 -18.76
CA SER A 24 -0.12 2.00 -19.38
C SER A 24 -1.09 1.10 -18.63
N ILE A 25 -2.39 1.26 -18.91
CA ILE A 25 -3.42 0.41 -18.29
C ILE A 25 -3.21 -1.06 -18.65
N ARG A 26 -2.82 -1.35 -19.88
CA ARG A 26 -2.53 -2.73 -20.31
C ARG A 26 -1.35 -3.32 -19.53
N GLU A 27 -0.29 -2.54 -19.37
CA GLU A 27 0.87 -2.99 -18.61
C GLU A 27 0.52 -3.24 -17.14
N ILE A 28 -0.33 -2.41 -16.57
CA ILE A 28 -0.82 -2.61 -15.20
C ILE A 28 -1.61 -3.93 -15.12
N GLN A 29 -2.51 -4.15 -16.08
CA GLN A 29 -3.29 -5.39 -16.14
C GLN A 29 -2.39 -6.62 -16.23
N GLU A 30 -1.39 -6.57 -17.09
CA GLU A 30 -0.46 -7.67 -17.31
C GLU A 30 0.38 -7.99 -16.07
N ALA A 31 0.54 -7.03 -15.16
CA ALA A 31 1.28 -7.24 -13.91
C ALA A 31 0.49 -8.06 -12.88
N PHE A 32 -0.82 -8.23 -13.09
CA PHE A 32 -1.64 -9.03 -12.18
C PHE A 32 -1.50 -10.53 -12.50
N PRO A 33 -1.46 -11.39 -11.47
CA PRO A 33 -1.48 -12.84 -11.70
C PRO A 33 -2.85 -13.29 -12.22
N GLU A 34 -2.89 -14.43 -12.88
CA GLU A 34 -4.14 -15.03 -13.33
C GLU A 34 -4.97 -15.55 -12.14
N PRO A 35 -6.31 -15.40 -12.11
CA PRO A 35 -7.10 -14.71 -13.14
C PRO A 35 -7.01 -13.17 -12.98
N ARG A 36 -6.73 -12.49 -14.07
CA ARG A 36 -6.57 -11.04 -14.07
C ARG A 36 -7.90 -10.31 -14.07
N PRO A 37 -7.99 -9.15 -13.40
CA PRO A 37 -9.16 -8.28 -13.57
C PRO A 37 -9.30 -7.86 -15.02
N ALA A 38 -10.53 -7.59 -15.45
CA ALA A 38 -10.80 -7.12 -16.80
C ALA A 38 -10.10 -5.77 -17.05
N TYR A 39 -9.75 -5.51 -18.30
CA TYR A 39 -9.15 -4.25 -18.71
C TYR A 39 -9.98 -3.04 -18.25
N THR A 40 -11.30 -3.09 -18.46
CA THR A 40 -12.21 -2.01 -18.07
C THR A 40 -12.24 -1.79 -16.56
N THR A 41 -12.10 -2.84 -15.78
CA THR A 41 -12.03 -2.75 -14.32
C THR A 41 -10.76 -2.01 -13.89
N ILE A 42 -9.63 -2.35 -14.49
CA ILE A 42 -8.35 -1.67 -14.24
C ILE A 42 -8.46 -0.21 -14.66
N GLN A 43 -8.98 0.05 -15.86
CA GLN A 43 -9.14 1.40 -16.40
C GLN A 43 -9.98 2.29 -15.46
N THR A 44 -11.14 1.80 -15.04
CA THR A 44 -12.03 2.54 -14.15
C THR A 44 -11.34 2.84 -12.82
N THR A 45 -10.59 1.87 -12.29
CA THR A 45 -9.90 2.04 -11.03
C THR A 45 -8.75 3.01 -11.13
N VAL A 46 -7.99 2.99 -12.25
CA VAL A 46 -6.92 3.96 -12.50
C VAL A 46 -7.48 5.37 -12.60
N TYR A 47 -8.62 5.55 -13.28
CA TYR A 47 -9.27 6.85 -13.38
C TYR A 47 -9.75 7.34 -12.02
N ARG A 48 -10.19 6.41 -11.16
CA ARG A 48 -10.57 6.75 -9.78
C ARG A 48 -9.35 7.18 -8.96
N LEU A 49 -8.22 6.51 -9.14
CA LEU A 49 -6.96 6.90 -8.50
C LEU A 49 -6.49 8.26 -8.98
N GLU A 50 -6.70 8.56 -10.26
CA GLU A 50 -6.38 9.88 -10.82
C GLU A 50 -7.24 10.95 -10.15
N GLY A 51 -8.53 10.67 -9.98
CA GLY A 51 -9.43 11.56 -9.26
C GLY A 51 -9.06 11.77 -7.79
N LYS A 52 -8.48 10.75 -7.16
CA LYS A 52 -7.97 10.84 -5.78
C LYS A 52 -6.58 11.48 -5.71
N ARG A 53 -6.00 11.83 -6.84
CA ARG A 53 -4.65 12.38 -6.96
C ARG A 53 -3.55 11.43 -6.46
N ALA A 54 -3.80 10.12 -6.59
CA ALA A 54 -2.82 9.09 -6.24
C ALA A 54 -1.98 8.66 -7.43
N VAL A 55 -2.45 8.93 -8.66
CA VAL A 55 -1.70 8.75 -9.91
C VAL A 55 -1.92 9.96 -10.80
N ARG A 56 -1.03 10.16 -11.77
CA ARG A 56 -1.17 11.20 -12.77
C ARG A 56 -0.78 10.67 -14.14
N ARG A 57 -1.35 11.27 -15.18
CA ARG A 57 -0.95 10.99 -16.57
C ARG A 57 0.31 11.79 -16.87
N VAL A 58 1.33 11.14 -17.41
CA VAL A 58 2.59 11.82 -17.74
C VAL A 58 2.77 12.04 -19.22
N ARG A 59 2.30 11.11 -20.06
CA ARG A 59 2.40 11.25 -21.52
C ARG A 59 1.50 10.23 -22.19
N LYS A 60 1.40 10.33 -23.52
CA LYS A 60 0.65 9.39 -24.35
C LYS A 60 1.62 8.78 -25.35
N ILE A 61 1.60 7.46 -25.46
CA ILE A 61 2.38 6.72 -26.44
C ILE A 61 1.37 6.03 -27.34
N GLY A 62 1.30 6.45 -28.62
CA GLY A 62 0.24 6.01 -29.50
C GLY A 62 -1.12 6.40 -28.92
N ASN A 63 -2.01 5.43 -28.71
CA ASN A 63 -3.32 5.66 -28.10
C ASN A 63 -3.34 5.36 -26.59
N ALA A 64 -2.20 4.99 -26.02
CA ALA A 64 -2.11 4.61 -24.61
C ALA A 64 -1.59 5.74 -23.76
N HIS A 65 -2.34 6.12 -22.74
CA HIS A 65 -1.87 7.03 -21.71
C HIS A 65 -0.96 6.29 -20.73
N ILE A 66 0.11 6.95 -20.31
CA ILE A 66 1.06 6.42 -19.34
C ILE A 66 0.81 7.10 -18.01
N PHE A 67 0.73 6.33 -16.96
CA PHE A 67 0.44 6.79 -15.58
C PHE A 67 1.64 6.54 -14.68
N GLU A 68 1.81 7.41 -13.70
CA GLU A 68 2.80 7.20 -12.65
C GLU A 68 2.18 7.47 -11.29
N PRO A 69 2.67 6.83 -10.21
CA PRO A 69 2.15 7.08 -8.87
C PRO A 69 2.63 8.43 -8.35
N THR A 70 1.75 9.12 -7.63
CA THR A 70 2.07 10.40 -6.99
C THR A 70 2.14 10.28 -5.48
N VAL A 71 1.69 9.14 -4.94
CA VAL A 71 1.73 8.87 -3.51
C VAL A 71 2.88 7.91 -3.22
N PRO A 72 3.71 8.19 -2.20
CA PRO A 72 4.77 7.26 -1.82
C PRO A 72 4.21 5.92 -1.36
N ARG A 73 4.96 4.84 -1.65
CA ARG A 73 4.55 3.47 -1.30
C ARG A 73 4.22 3.34 0.19
N ASP A 74 5.09 3.83 1.05
CA ASP A 74 4.90 3.70 2.50
C ASP A 74 3.65 4.42 2.99
N VAL A 75 3.37 5.60 2.44
CA VAL A 75 2.18 6.37 2.81
C VAL A 75 0.91 5.61 2.44
N ALA A 76 0.86 5.06 1.22
CA ALA A 76 -0.29 4.28 0.77
C ALA A 76 -0.47 3.01 1.58
N ARG A 77 0.62 2.31 1.89
CA ARG A 77 0.59 1.09 2.69
C ARG A 77 0.10 1.37 4.12
N HIS A 78 0.54 2.47 4.72
CA HIS A 78 0.08 2.86 6.05
C HIS A 78 -1.41 3.16 6.08
N ARG A 79 -1.93 3.83 5.07
CA ARG A 79 -3.38 4.08 4.96
C ARG A 79 -4.17 2.78 4.88
N PHE A 80 -3.67 1.82 4.12
CA PHE A 80 -4.31 0.51 3.99
C PHE A 80 -4.26 -0.25 5.31
N LEU A 81 -3.15 -0.20 6.02
CA LEU A 81 -2.99 -0.83 7.33
C LEU A 81 -3.97 -0.26 8.35
N ASP A 82 -4.16 1.05 8.36
CA ASP A 82 -5.12 1.70 9.26
C ASP A 82 -6.54 1.19 9.02
N GLU A 83 -6.90 1.04 7.75
CA GLU A 83 -8.22 0.51 7.40
C GLU A 83 -8.36 -0.95 7.80
N LEU A 84 -7.32 -1.76 7.55
CA LEU A 84 -7.31 -3.15 7.96
C LEU A 84 -7.43 -3.30 9.47
N LEU A 85 -6.70 -2.49 10.23
CA LEU A 85 -6.77 -2.49 11.69
C LEU A 85 -8.16 -2.14 12.20
N SER A 86 -8.92 -1.32 11.46
CA SER A 86 -10.27 -0.95 11.88
C SER A 86 -11.18 -2.16 12.03
N PHE A 87 -10.95 -3.24 11.27
CA PHE A 87 -11.70 -4.49 11.39
C PHE A 87 -11.39 -5.22 12.71
N PHE A 88 -10.33 -4.82 13.39
CA PHE A 88 -9.89 -5.39 14.65
C PHE A 88 -9.98 -4.38 15.80
N GLY A 89 -10.91 -3.44 15.67
CA GLY A 89 -11.10 -2.42 16.71
C GLY A 89 -9.95 -1.43 16.82
N GLY A 90 -9.15 -1.29 15.78
CA GLY A 90 -7.99 -0.40 15.77
C GLY A 90 -6.78 -0.94 16.53
N ARG A 91 -6.83 -2.20 16.97
CA ARG A 91 -5.78 -2.82 17.79
C ARG A 91 -5.01 -3.87 17.00
N ALA A 92 -3.70 -3.83 17.12
CA ALA A 92 -2.83 -4.78 16.42
C ALA A 92 -2.89 -6.18 17.03
N GLN A 93 -3.04 -6.29 18.34
CA GLN A 93 -2.98 -7.59 19.03
C GLN A 93 -4.01 -8.61 18.54
N PRO A 94 -5.31 -8.28 18.41
CA PRO A 94 -6.27 -9.24 17.86
C PRO A 94 -5.94 -9.68 16.45
N MET A 95 -5.43 -8.77 15.61
CA MET A 95 -5.03 -9.08 14.24
C MET A 95 -3.83 -10.04 14.26
N MET A 96 -2.84 -9.77 15.10
CA MET A 96 -1.64 -10.61 15.21
C MET A 96 -1.98 -12.00 15.71
N ALA A 97 -2.93 -12.10 16.65
CA ALA A 97 -3.40 -13.40 17.15
C ALA A 97 -4.02 -14.23 16.03
N GLN A 98 -4.83 -13.61 15.17
CA GLN A 98 -5.41 -14.28 14.03
C GLN A 98 -4.36 -14.73 13.01
N LEU A 99 -3.36 -13.89 12.78
CA LEU A 99 -2.24 -14.26 11.91
C LEU A 99 -1.48 -15.46 12.44
N ALA A 100 -1.28 -15.52 13.75
CA ALA A 100 -0.60 -16.65 14.41
C ALA A 100 -1.43 -17.93 14.27
N GLU A 101 -2.73 -17.85 14.54
CA GLU A 101 -3.65 -18.99 14.40
C GLU A 101 -3.69 -19.53 12.97
N ALA A 102 -3.58 -18.63 11.99
CA ALA A 102 -3.59 -18.99 10.57
C ALA A 102 -2.23 -19.50 10.06
N GLY A 103 -1.23 -19.57 10.94
CA GLY A 103 0.12 -19.99 10.55
C GLY A 103 0.89 -18.96 9.75
N LYS A 104 0.44 -17.70 9.76
CA LYS A 104 1.05 -16.61 9.00
C LYS A 104 2.07 -15.83 9.81
N LEU A 105 2.12 -16.04 11.11
CA LEU A 105 3.04 -15.36 12.03
C LEU A 105 3.74 -16.42 12.88
N THR A 106 5.06 -16.47 12.75
CA THR A 106 5.89 -17.44 13.47
C THR A 106 6.59 -16.77 14.64
N LEU A 107 7.18 -17.59 15.52
CA LEU A 107 7.97 -17.08 16.64
C LEU A 107 9.20 -16.29 16.13
N ASP A 108 9.78 -16.72 15.02
CA ASP A 108 10.90 -16.01 14.42
C ASP A 108 10.46 -14.62 13.93
N ASP A 109 9.26 -14.52 13.33
CA ASP A 109 8.69 -13.24 12.93
C ASP A 109 8.54 -12.31 14.12
N VAL A 110 8.05 -12.83 15.25
CA VAL A 110 7.85 -12.05 16.47
C VAL A 110 9.18 -11.55 17.02
N ARG A 111 10.21 -12.38 16.98
CA ARG A 111 11.56 -11.97 17.42
C ARG A 111 12.13 -10.85 16.56
N GLU A 112 11.93 -10.92 15.25
CA GLU A 112 12.37 -9.85 14.35
C GLU A 112 11.58 -8.56 14.58
N LEU A 113 10.28 -8.68 14.83
CA LEU A 113 9.43 -7.52 15.16
C LEU A 113 9.88 -6.87 16.47
N GLU A 114 10.24 -7.66 17.46
CA GLU A 114 10.75 -7.15 18.73
C GLU A 114 11.97 -6.25 18.52
N LYS A 115 12.92 -6.70 17.70
CA LYS A 115 14.10 -5.91 17.34
C LYS A 115 13.72 -4.59 16.67
N THR A 116 12.76 -4.65 15.76
CA THR A 116 12.27 -3.47 15.04
C THR A 116 11.66 -2.46 16.01
N ILE A 117 10.82 -2.95 16.92
CA ILE A 117 10.16 -2.10 17.92
C ILE A 117 11.19 -1.46 18.84
N GLU A 118 12.18 -2.22 19.29
CA GLU A 118 13.25 -1.70 20.15
C GLU A 118 14.01 -0.57 19.47
N LYS A 119 14.35 -0.74 18.19
CA LYS A 119 15.02 0.30 17.41
C LYS A 119 14.18 1.56 17.29
N LEU A 120 12.89 1.42 17.08
CA LEU A 120 11.98 2.55 16.97
C LEU A 120 11.83 3.28 18.31
N GLU A 121 11.76 2.55 19.41
CA GLU A 121 11.71 3.15 20.75
C GLU A 121 13.00 3.89 21.07
N GLN A 122 14.15 3.34 20.70
CA GLN A 122 15.44 3.98 20.89
C GLN A 122 15.53 5.30 20.12
N ARG A 123 15.06 5.30 18.87
CA ARG A 123 15.01 6.52 18.05
C ARG A 123 14.11 7.59 18.68
N LYS A 124 13.00 7.19 19.27
CA LYS A 124 12.10 8.10 19.98
C LYS A 124 12.78 8.74 21.16
N LYS A 125 13.54 7.97 21.95
CA LYS A 125 14.31 8.48 23.07
C LYS A 125 15.33 9.51 22.63
N GLU A 126 16.09 9.21 21.58
CA GLU A 126 17.11 10.09 21.04
C GLU A 126 16.51 11.42 20.55
N ARG A 127 15.33 11.36 19.91
CA ARG A 127 14.62 12.58 19.47
C ARG A 127 14.21 13.45 20.65
N LYS A 128 13.71 12.85 21.71
CA LYS A 128 13.31 13.57 22.91
C LYS A 128 14.51 14.25 23.59
N GLU A 129 15.64 13.58 23.64
CA GLU A 129 16.86 14.14 24.21
C GLU A 129 17.37 15.31 23.39
N LYS A 130 17.30 15.21 22.06
CA LYS A 130 17.76 16.28 21.16
C LYS A 130 16.87 17.53 21.18
N SER A 131 15.59 17.37 21.55
CA SER A 131 14.64 18.48 21.54
C SER A 131 14.57 19.26 22.85
N LYS A 132 15.38 18.88 23.85
CA LYS A 132 15.48 19.60 25.12
C LYS A 132 16.49 20.71 25.04
#